data_de8ceed4275063dbca861d30e048fcfc
#
_entry.id   de8ceed4275063dbca861d30e048fcfc
#
_cell.length_a   1.000
_cell.length_b   1.000
_cell.length_c   1.000
_cell.angle_alpha   90.00
_cell.angle_beta   90.00
_cell.angle_gamma   90.00
#
_symmetry.space_group_name_H-M   'P 1'
#
loop_
_entity.id
_entity.type
_entity.pdbx_description
1 polymer ?
#
loop_
_entity_poly.entity_id
_entity_poly.type
_entity_poly.pdbx_seq_one_letter_code
_entity_poly.pdbx_strand_id
1 'polypeptide(L)'
;MGAGLGSFGWFLGVWVVMMAAMMFPSVAPTVALYSRMTRQRSPLSPLLFAAGYLLTWAVAGIVAFGIGVALNSISGDLFTWDRAGRWTAGGTLVVAAVYELTPFKDVCLGKCRSPLGTLLGSWRDGFSGALRMGAKNGAWCVGCCWALMASLFALGVMSVMWMAVVAGLIAFEKTVPWRRVASFGTAAVLLAFGVFVLTAPGAIPGLTSPRDTPMQQMTPMDS
;
A
#
# COMPACT_ATOMS: atom_id res chain seq x y z
N MET A 1 17.71 -6.28 17.58
CA MET A 1 18.20 -6.73 16.27
C MET A 1 18.66 -5.49 15.51
N GLY A 2 19.97 -5.41 15.16
CA GLY A 2 20.54 -4.25 14.49
C GLY A 2 19.89 -4.07 13.12
N ALA A 3 19.27 -2.92 12.90
CA ALA A 3 18.82 -2.49 11.58
C ALA A 3 20.07 -2.18 10.73
N GLY A 4 20.73 -3.23 10.24
CA GLY A 4 21.86 -3.08 9.35
C GLY A 4 21.43 -2.58 7.98
N LEU A 5 22.33 -1.91 7.24
CA LEU A 5 22.09 -1.45 5.87
C LEU A 5 21.55 -2.56 4.95
N GLY A 6 21.91 -3.83 5.22
CA GLY A 6 21.39 -5.00 4.49
C GLY A 6 19.90 -5.25 4.71
N SER A 7 19.39 -5.08 5.93
CA SER A 7 17.96 -5.24 6.23
C SER A 7 17.12 -4.12 5.63
N PHE A 8 17.63 -2.90 5.59
CA PHE A 8 16.99 -1.76 4.95
C PHE A 8 16.92 -1.92 3.41
N GLY A 9 18.05 -2.29 2.79
CA GLY A 9 18.09 -2.53 1.35
C GLY A 9 17.15 -3.67 0.90
N TRP A 10 17.13 -4.74 1.67
CA TRP A 10 16.18 -5.85 1.44
C TRP A 10 14.73 -5.40 1.55
N PHE A 11 14.39 -4.70 2.63
CA PHE A 11 13.05 -4.14 2.82
C PHE A 11 12.64 -3.26 1.64
N LEU A 12 13.50 -2.31 1.25
CA LEU A 12 13.20 -1.37 0.16
C LEU A 12 13.03 -2.09 -1.19
N GLY A 13 13.88 -3.10 -1.47
CA GLY A 13 13.76 -3.92 -2.67
C GLY A 13 12.44 -4.67 -2.75
N VAL A 14 12.08 -5.39 -1.69
CA VAL A 14 10.80 -6.11 -1.60
C VAL A 14 9.62 -5.13 -1.69
N TRP A 15 9.72 -3.99 -0.98
CA TRP A 15 8.69 -2.94 -1.03
C TRP A 15 8.43 -2.44 -2.46
N VAL A 16 9.48 -2.06 -3.19
CA VAL A 16 9.36 -1.54 -4.55
C VAL A 16 8.78 -2.57 -5.51
N VAL A 17 9.23 -3.84 -5.41
CA VAL A 17 8.70 -4.94 -6.23
C VAL A 17 7.21 -5.18 -5.92
N MET A 18 6.85 -5.22 -4.65
CA MET A 18 5.45 -5.39 -4.21
C MET A 18 4.57 -4.24 -4.71
N MET A 19 5.03 -3.00 -4.55
CA MET A 19 4.31 -1.82 -5.05
C MET A 19 4.18 -1.82 -6.58
N ALA A 20 5.22 -2.24 -7.30
CA ALA A 20 5.16 -2.39 -8.74
C ALA A 20 4.08 -3.43 -9.14
N ALA A 21 4.10 -4.61 -8.54
CA ALA A 21 3.16 -5.68 -8.84
C ALA A 21 1.69 -5.26 -8.58
N MET A 22 1.41 -4.58 -7.47
CA MET A 22 0.06 -4.17 -7.10
C MET A 22 -0.44 -2.92 -7.86
N MET A 23 0.47 -1.99 -8.19
CA MET A 23 0.10 -0.68 -8.72
C MET A 23 0.25 -0.55 -10.24
N PHE A 24 1.13 -1.32 -10.90
CA PHE A 24 1.26 -1.26 -12.35
C PHE A 24 -0.03 -1.55 -13.10
N PRO A 25 -0.87 -2.53 -12.73
CA PRO A 25 -2.14 -2.73 -13.41
C PRO A 25 -3.02 -1.47 -13.41
N SER A 26 -2.98 -0.69 -12.33
CA SER A 26 -3.78 0.52 -12.19
C SER A 26 -3.19 1.75 -12.89
N VAL A 27 -1.87 1.81 -13.09
CA VAL A 27 -1.20 2.93 -13.79
C VAL A 27 -0.94 2.62 -15.28
N ALA A 28 -1.09 1.37 -15.69
CA ALA A 28 -0.86 0.93 -17.06
C ALA A 28 -1.60 1.78 -18.13
N PRO A 29 -2.88 2.17 -17.96
CA PRO A 29 -3.56 3.02 -18.93
C PRO A 29 -2.87 4.38 -19.09
N THR A 30 -2.37 4.96 -18.00
CA THR A 30 -1.66 6.25 -18.02
C THR A 30 -0.32 6.13 -18.73
N VAL A 31 0.45 5.06 -18.44
CA VAL A 31 1.73 4.78 -19.09
C VAL A 31 1.52 4.51 -20.59
N ALA A 32 0.50 3.72 -20.94
CA ALA A 32 0.16 3.43 -22.34
C ALA A 32 -0.25 4.69 -23.11
N LEU A 33 -1.03 5.58 -22.51
CA LEU A 33 -1.39 6.86 -23.10
C LEU A 33 -0.16 7.74 -23.28
N TYR A 34 0.68 7.86 -22.26
CA TYR A 34 1.93 8.62 -22.29
C TYR A 34 2.88 8.08 -23.36
N SER A 35 3.01 6.76 -23.50
CA SER A 35 3.84 6.14 -24.51
C SER A 35 3.38 6.44 -25.93
N ARG A 36 2.05 6.48 -26.18
CA ARG A 36 1.49 6.87 -27.48
C ARG A 36 1.79 8.33 -27.82
N MET A 37 1.71 9.23 -26.84
CA MET A 37 1.98 10.65 -27.02
C MET A 37 3.47 10.96 -27.25
N THR A 38 4.38 10.14 -26.70
CA THR A 38 5.83 10.36 -26.78
C THR A 38 6.54 9.45 -27.78
N ARG A 39 5.82 8.53 -28.43
CA ARG A 39 6.39 7.49 -29.29
C ARG A 39 7.33 8.03 -30.39
N GLN A 40 7.01 9.18 -30.97
CA GLN A 40 7.81 9.79 -32.05
C GLN A 40 9.00 10.60 -31.50
N ARG A 41 8.98 11.00 -30.23
CA ARG A 41 9.99 11.89 -29.64
C ARG A 41 11.07 11.14 -28.86
N SER A 42 10.69 10.14 -28.05
CA SER A 42 11.65 9.34 -27.30
C SER A 42 11.03 8.03 -26.80
N PRO A 43 11.59 6.87 -27.17
CA PRO A 43 11.13 5.57 -26.70
C PRO A 43 11.44 5.32 -25.21
N LEU A 44 12.36 6.08 -24.61
CA LEU A 44 12.75 5.96 -23.19
C LEU A 44 11.84 6.74 -22.25
N SER A 45 11.05 7.68 -22.75
CA SER A 45 10.18 8.52 -21.93
C SER A 45 9.17 7.73 -21.07
N PRO A 46 8.52 6.65 -21.54
CA PRO A 46 7.63 5.85 -20.71
C PRO A 46 8.34 5.13 -19.58
N LEU A 47 9.58 4.67 -19.77
CA LEU A 47 10.40 4.04 -18.74
C LEU A 47 10.79 5.05 -17.66
N LEU A 48 11.14 6.26 -18.03
CA LEU A 48 11.46 7.34 -17.08
C LEU A 48 10.22 7.78 -16.31
N PHE A 49 9.05 7.78 -16.94
CA PHE A 49 7.78 8.02 -16.26
C PHE A 49 7.52 6.92 -15.20
N ALA A 50 7.67 5.64 -15.57
CA ALA A 50 7.52 4.52 -14.64
C ALA A 50 8.57 4.58 -13.52
N ALA A 51 9.82 4.93 -13.82
CA ALA A 51 10.87 5.12 -12.83
C ALA A 51 10.53 6.24 -11.83
N GLY A 52 10.03 7.40 -12.32
CA GLY A 52 9.57 8.49 -11.45
C GLY A 52 8.41 8.07 -10.54
N TYR A 53 7.48 7.29 -11.07
CA TYR A 53 6.38 6.73 -10.29
C TYR A 53 6.88 5.79 -9.17
N LEU A 54 7.78 4.85 -9.49
CA LEU A 54 8.36 3.93 -8.51
C LEU A 54 9.26 4.64 -7.50
N LEU A 55 9.97 5.68 -7.91
CA LEU A 55 10.77 6.50 -6.99
C LEU A 55 9.90 7.12 -5.89
N THR A 56 8.71 7.60 -6.22
CA THR A 56 7.78 8.11 -5.21
C THR A 56 7.35 7.02 -4.22
N TRP A 57 7.09 5.80 -4.71
CA TRP A 57 6.80 4.67 -3.84
C TRP A 57 7.99 4.23 -3.00
N ALA A 58 9.21 4.33 -3.53
CA ALA A 58 10.44 4.08 -2.75
C ALA A 58 10.57 5.10 -1.61
N VAL A 59 10.34 6.38 -1.87
CA VAL A 59 10.32 7.43 -0.82
C VAL A 59 9.23 7.14 0.22
N ALA A 60 8.03 6.76 -0.19
CA ALA A 60 6.97 6.36 0.72
C ALA A 60 7.38 5.15 1.60
N GLY A 61 8.09 4.17 1.03
CA GLY A 61 8.66 3.03 1.75
C GLY A 61 9.70 3.43 2.78
N ILE A 62 10.59 4.38 2.43
CA ILE A 62 11.59 4.93 3.37
C ILE A 62 10.89 5.59 4.56
N VAL A 63 9.87 6.39 4.30
CA VAL A 63 9.08 7.05 5.36
C VAL A 63 8.38 6.00 6.23
N ALA A 64 7.74 5.00 5.63
CA ALA A 64 7.06 3.92 6.36
C ALA A 64 8.05 3.13 7.24
N PHE A 65 9.24 2.82 6.72
CA PHE A 65 10.31 2.17 7.48
C PHE A 65 10.75 3.03 8.68
N GLY A 66 10.99 4.32 8.46
CA GLY A 66 11.38 5.26 9.51
C GLY A 66 10.31 5.36 10.62
N ILE A 67 9.03 5.43 10.25
CA ILE A 67 7.92 5.41 11.19
C ILE A 67 7.92 4.09 11.99
N GLY A 68 8.10 2.95 11.33
CA GLY A 68 8.17 1.65 11.98
C GLY A 68 9.31 1.56 13.02
N VAL A 69 10.51 2.04 12.65
CA VAL A 69 11.65 2.10 13.57
C VAL A 69 11.37 3.03 14.76
N ALA A 70 10.81 4.22 14.50
CA ALA A 70 10.48 5.19 15.56
C ALA A 70 9.40 4.64 16.50
N LEU A 71 8.35 4.03 15.99
CA LEU A 71 7.32 3.40 16.80
C LEU A 71 7.90 2.29 17.67
N ASN A 72 8.74 1.43 17.11
CA ASN A 72 9.38 0.35 17.86
C ASN A 72 10.33 0.87 18.96
N SER A 73 11.00 2.00 18.74
CA SER A 73 11.88 2.61 19.76
C SER A 73 11.13 3.27 20.92
N ILE A 74 9.93 3.79 20.66
CA ILE A 74 9.09 4.49 21.66
C ILE A 74 8.27 3.49 22.48
N SER A 75 7.80 2.42 21.85
CA SER A 75 6.78 1.55 22.42
C SER A 75 7.37 0.32 23.15
N GLY A 76 8.67 0.01 22.95
CA GLY A 76 9.30 -1.18 23.53
C GLY A 76 8.42 -2.43 23.36
N ASP A 77 8.20 -3.15 24.45
CA ASP A 77 7.37 -4.38 24.45
C ASP A 77 5.85 -4.14 24.42
N LEU A 78 5.39 -2.88 24.36
CA LEU A 78 3.95 -2.58 24.32
C LEU A 78 3.27 -3.03 23.03
N PHE A 79 4.02 -3.20 21.94
CA PHE A 79 3.54 -3.72 20.66
C PHE A 79 3.81 -5.23 20.46
N THR A 80 4.07 -5.97 21.53
CA THR A 80 4.04 -7.43 21.41
C THR A 80 2.64 -7.88 21.00
N TRP A 81 2.58 -8.74 19.97
CA TRP A 81 1.36 -9.20 19.28
C TRP A 81 0.23 -9.67 20.21
N ASP A 82 0.58 -10.13 21.43
CA ASP A 82 -0.37 -10.80 22.31
C ASP A 82 -1.47 -9.93 22.93
N ARG A 83 -1.27 -8.61 23.03
CA ARG A 83 -2.30 -7.69 23.57
C ARG A 83 -2.56 -6.46 22.73
N ALA A 84 -1.52 -5.84 22.19
CA ALA A 84 -1.63 -4.61 21.43
C ALA A 84 -1.86 -4.85 19.92
N GLY A 85 -1.43 -6.00 19.38
CA GLY A 85 -1.49 -6.29 17.95
C GLY A 85 -2.90 -6.19 17.36
N ARG A 86 -3.92 -6.72 18.06
CA ARG A 86 -5.31 -6.61 17.59
C ARG A 86 -5.83 -5.17 17.62
N TRP A 87 -5.45 -4.40 18.64
CA TRP A 87 -5.89 -3.01 18.76
C TRP A 87 -5.22 -2.12 17.71
N THR A 88 -3.93 -2.35 17.45
CA THR A 88 -3.22 -1.64 16.38
C THR A 88 -3.74 -2.03 15.01
N ALA A 89 -3.96 -3.31 14.75
CA ALA A 89 -4.52 -3.79 13.48
C ALA A 89 -5.95 -3.26 13.25
N GLY A 90 -6.84 -3.47 14.21
CA GLY A 90 -8.22 -2.99 14.14
C GLY A 90 -8.29 -1.47 14.08
N GLY A 91 -7.48 -0.77 14.88
CA GLY A 91 -7.38 0.70 14.85
C GLY A 91 -6.91 1.23 13.50
N THR A 92 -5.90 0.60 12.89
CA THR A 92 -5.42 0.98 11.54
C THR A 92 -6.52 0.82 10.49
N LEU A 93 -7.31 -0.26 10.55
CA LEU A 93 -8.43 -0.49 9.63
C LEU A 93 -9.53 0.56 9.82
N VAL A 94 -9.85 0.92 11.06
CA VAL A 94 -10.84 1.98 11.35
C VAL A 94 -10.33 3.34 10.85
N VAL A 95 -9.07 3.69 11.10
CA VAL A 95 -8.46 4.93 10.59
C VAL A 95 -8.48 4.93 9.05
N ALA A 96 -8.16 3.81 8.42
CA ALA A 96 -8.23 3.68 6.97
C ALA A 96 -9.67 3.88 6.45
N ALA A 97 -10.67 3.29 7.12
CA ALA A 97 -12.09 3.48 6.77
C ALA A 97 -12.52 4.95 6.89
N VAL A 98 -12.08 5.64 7.94
CA VAL A 98 -12.36 7.09 8.10
C VAL A 98 -11.67 7.89 7.00
N TYR A 99 -10.41 7.56 6.67
CA TYR A 99 -9.68 8.23 5.60
C TYR A 99 -10.37 8.08 4.24
N GLU A 100 -10.99 6.90 3.97
CA GLU A 100 -11.75 6.66 2.75
C GLU A 100 -12.85 7.71 2.49
N LEU A 101 -13.42 8.25 3.56
CA LEU A 101 -14.51 9.22 3.51
C LEU A 101 -14.02 10.67 3.48
N THR A 102 -12.71 10.89 3.54
CA THR A 102 -12.17 12.25 3.56
C THR A 102 -12.20 12.92 2.19
N PRO A 103 -12.45 14.23 2.10
CA PRO A 103 -12.39 14.99 0.86
C PRO A 103 -10.99 14.97 0.24
N PHE A 104 -9.94 14.83 1.06
CA PHE A 104 -8.56 14.71 0.59
C PHE A 104 -8.35 13.50 -0.29
N LYS A 105 -8.85 12.32 0.14
CA LYS A 105 -8.82 11.11 -0.68
C LYS A 105 -9.60 11.30 -1.98
N ASP A 106 -10.78 11.91 -1.94
CA ASP A 106 -11.60 12.11 -3.13
C ASP A 106 -10.88 12.97 -4.19
N VAL A 107 -10.16 14.02 -3.75
CA VAL A 107 -9.32 14.83 -4.64
C VAL A 107 -8.16 14.01 -5.22
N CYS A 108 -7.43 13.26 -4.39
CA CYS A 108 -6.30 12.43 -4.85
C CYS A 108 -6.76 11.36 -5.83
N LEU A 109 -7.86 10.67 -5.51
CA LEU A 109 -8.45 9.63 -6.36
C LEU A 109 -8.92 10.23 -7.70
N GLY A 110 -9.53 11.41 -7.67
CA GLY A 110 -9.95 12.13 -8.88
C GLY A 110 -8.78 12.43 -9.82
N LYS A 111 -7.65 12.88 -9.28
CA LYS A 111 -6.41 13.12 -10.05
C LYS A 111 -5.80 11.82 -10.56
N CYS A 112 -5.78 10.78 -9.75
CA CYS A 112 -5.25 9.46 -10.12
C CYS A 112 -6.06 8.80 -11.25
N ARG A 113 -7.38 9.03 -11.30
CA ARG A 113 -8.31 8.48 -12.32
C ARG A 113 -8.39 9.28 -13.62
N SER A 114 -7.81 10.48 -13.66
CA SER A 114 -7.82 11.35 -14.86
C SER A 114 -6.42 11.40 -15.49
N PRO A 115 -6.02 10.37 -16.27
CA PRO A 115 -4.69 10.34 -16.87
C PRO A 115 -4.46 11.53 -17.81
N LEU A 116 -5.46 11.88 -18.64
CA LEU A 116 -5.37 13.04 -19.54
C LEU A 116 -5.21 14.35 -18.78
N GLY A 117 -6.04 14.58 -17.73
CA GLY A 117 -5.96 15.81 -16.95
C GLY A 117 -4.62 15.94 -16.20
N THR A 118 -4.08 14.83 -15.72
CA THR A 118 -2.78 14.81 -15.02
C THR A 118 -1.62 15.03 -15.98
N LEU A 119 -1.66 14.40 -17.16
CA LEU A 119 -0.62 14.55 -18.19
C LEU A 119 -0.64 15.94 -18.81
N LEU A 120 -1.80 16.42 -19.30
CA LEU A 120 -1.92 17.72 -19.96
C LEU A 120 -1.68 18.89 -19.00
N GLY A 121 -2.20 18.79 -17.77
CA GLY A 121 -2.04 19.85 -16.75
C GLY A 121 -0.63 19.98 -16.18
N SER A 122 0.29 19.05 -16.51
CA SER A 122 1.68 19.06 -16.01
C SER A 122 2.69 18.63 -17.08
N TRP A 123 2.31 18.79 -18.36
CA TRP A 123 3.18 18.40 -19.46
C TRP A 123 4.54 19.10 -19.40
N ARG A 124 5.58 18.32 -19.50
CA ARG A 124 6.98 18.76 -19.58
C ARG A 124 7.73 17.88 -20.55
N ASP A 125 8.43 18.51 -21.48
CA ASP A 125 9.27 17.80 -22.44
C ASP A 125 10.61 17.36 -21.82
N GLY A 126 11.22 16.35 -22.43
CA GLY A 126 12.52 15.83 -22.04
C GLY A 126 12.49 14.80 -20.92
N PHE A 127 13.67 14.25 -20.60
CA PHE A 127 13.82 13.14 -19.64
C PHE A 127 13.45 13.54 -18.23
N SER A 128 13.87 14.72 -17.78
CA SER A 128 13.50 15.24 -16.45
C SER A 128 12.00 15.53 -16.35
N GLY A 129 11.38 15.95 -17.47
CA GLY A 129 9.93 16.12 -17.57
C GLY A 129 9.19 14.82 -17.35
N ALA A 130 9.59 13.74 -18.04
CA ALA A 130 9.02 12.40 -17.90
C ALA A 130 9.11 11.90 -16.46
N LEU A 131 10.29 12.01 -15.83
CA LEU A 131 10.50 11.59 -14.44
C LEU A 131 9.60 12.36 -13.46
N ARG A 132 9.53 13.69 -13.60
CA ARG A 132 8.69 14.54 -12.75
C ARG A 132 7.20 14.26 -12.93
N MET A 133 6.75 14.00 -14.16
CA MET A 133 5.36 13.63 -14.42
C MET A 133 5.02 12.29 -13.80
N GLY A 134 5.91 11.31 -13.90
CA GLY A 134 5.79 10.01 -13.22
C GLY A 134 5.73 10.16 -11.72
N ALA A 135 6.65 10.93 -11.12
CA ALA A 135 6.70 11.19 -9.69
C ALA A 135 5.42 11.89 -9.19
N LYS A 136 4.93 12.89 -9.93
CA LYS A 136 3.66 13.57 -9.60
C LYS A 136 2.47 12.62 -9.63
N ASN A 137 2.41 11.74 -10.64
CA ASN A 137 1.37 10.71 -10.73
C ASN A 137 1.49 9.71 -9.56
N GLY A 138 2.71 9.31 -9.19
CA GLY A 138 2.99 8.50 -8.02
C GLY A 138 2.53 9.16 -6.72
N ALA A 139 2.78 10.46 -6.53
CA ALA A 139 2.35 11.21 -5.35
C ALA A 139 0.82 11.20 -5.18
N TRP A 140 0.06 11.40 -6.26
CA TRP A 140 -1.40 11.27 -6.21
C TRP A 140 -1.84 9.83 -5.89
N CYS A 141 -1.13 8.83 -6.43
CA CYS A 141 -1.40 7.44 -6.14
C CYS A 141 -1.11 7.10 -4.68
N VAL A 142 0.02 7.52 -4.13
CA VAL A 142 0.32 7.37 -2.69
C VAL A 142 -0.79 8.03 -1.87
N GLY A 143 -1.15 9.28 -2.18
CA GLY A 143 -2.22 9.99 -1.48
C GLY A 143 -3.56 9.27 -1.51
N CYS A 144 -3.96 8.62 -2.61
CA CYS A 144 -5.26 7.96 -2.67
C CYS A 144 -5.29 6.57 -2.00
N CYS A 145 -4.16 5.88 -1.84
CA CYS A 145 -4.14 4.49 -1.37
C CYS A 145 -3.21 4.19 -0.18
N TRP A 146 -2.54 5.19 0.42
CA TRP A 146 -1.65 4.95 1.56
C TRP A 146 -2.35 4.26 2.74
N ALA A 147 -3.61 4.61 3.00
CA ALA A 147 -4.38 4.02 4.10
C ALA A 147 -4.71 2.53 3.84
N LEU A 148 -5.04 2.18 2.58
CA LEU A 148 -5.22 0.78 2.16
C LEU A 148 -3.90 0.00 2.27
N MET A 149 -2.76 0.64 1.94
CA MET A 149 -1.45 0.02 2.14
C MET A 149 -1.11 -0.15 3.62
N ALA A 150 -1.44 0.82 4.46
CA ALA A 150 -1.30 0.68 5.92
C ALA A 150 -2.16 -0.45 6.48
N SER A 151 -3.38 -0.63 5.95
CA SER A 151 -4.26 -1.77 6.31
C SER A 151 -3.64 -3.12 5.96
N LEU A 152 -2.86 -3.20 4.88
CA LEU A 152 -2.15 -4.42 4.52
C LEU A 152 -1.10 -4.81 5.57
N PHE A 153 -0.39 -3.84 6.17
CA PHE A 153 0.51 -4.11 7.29
C PHE A 153 -0.24 -4.65 8.51
N ALA A 154 -1.42 -4.13 8.76
CA ALA A 154 -2.26 -4.57 9.87
C ALA A 154 -2.82 -5.99 9.67
N LEU A 155 -3.12 -6.39 8.42
CA LEU A 155 -3.67 -7.69 8.06
C LEU A 155 -2.60 -8.77 7.82
N GLY A 156 -1.33 -8.39 7.76
CA GLY A 156 -0.21 -9.29 7.50
C GLY A 156 0.31 -9.21 6.07
N VAL A 157 1.41 -8.50 5.90
CA VAL A 157 2.08 -8.24 4.60
C VAL A 157 2.49 -9.51 3.86
N MET A 158 2.65 -10.65 4.55
CA MET A 158 3.10 -11.91 3.95
C MET A 158 1.96 -12.74 3.33
N SER A 159 0.71 -12.31 3.48
CA SER A 159 -0.42 -13.04 2.91
C SER A 159 -0.75 -12.55 1.50
N VAL A 160 -0.45 -13.37 0.49
CA VAL A 160 -0.79 -13.10 -0.93
C VAL A 160 -2.29 -12.86 -1.10
N MET A 161 -3.11 -13.55 -0.30
CA MET A 161 -4.57 -13.38 -0.33
C MET A 161 -4.97 -11.95 0.07
N TRP A 162 -4.43 -11.42 1.17
CA TRP A 162 -4.71 -10.04 1.61
C TRP A 162 -4.15 -9.01 0.65
N MET A 163 -2.99 -9.27 0.05
CA MET A 163 -2.44 -8.42 -1.02
C MET A 163 -3.38 -8.37 -2.23
N ALA A 164 -3.94 -9.51 -2.64
CA ALA A 164 -4.88 -9.58 -3.76
C ALA A 164 -6.20 -8.85 -3.43
N VAL A 165 -6.73 -8.99 -2.22
CA VAL A 165 -7.94 -8.29 -1.77
C VAL A 165 -7.74 -6.78 -1.78
N VAL A 166 -6.65 -6.28 -1.19
CA VAL A 166 -6.34 -4.84 -1.16
C VAL A 166 -6.08 -4.30 -2.56
N ALA A 167 -5.34 -5.03 -3.40
CA ALA A 167 -5.11 -4.65 -4.80
C ALA A 167 -6.44 -4.61 -5.58
N GLY A 168 -7.34 -5.56 -5.33
CA GLY A 168 -8.68 -5.61 -5.90
C GLY A 168 -9.53 -4.41 -5.47
N LEU A 169 -9.52 -4.04 -4.19
CA LEU A 169 -10.22 -2.84 -3.70
C LEU A 169 -9.68 -1.56 -4.36
N ILE A 170 -8.36 -1.42 -4.48
CA ILE A 170 -7.74 -0.28 -5.16
C ILE A 170 -8.13 -0.24 -6.65
N ALA A 171 -8.10 -1.38 -7.32
CA ALA A 171 -8.51 -1.47 -8.72
C ALA A 171 -9.99 -1.15 -8.87
N PHE A 172 -10.85 -1.65 -8.00
CA PHE A 172 -12.28 -1.35 -7.95
C PHE A 172 -12.54 0.15 -7.81
N GLU A 173 -11.92 0.80 -6.83
CA GLU A 173 -12.05 2.24 -6.64
C GLU A 173 -11.59 3.05 -7.86
N LYS A 174 -10.55 2.60 -8.56
CA LYS A 174 -10.01 3.30 -9.72
C LYS A 174 -10.81 3.07 -11.00
N THR A 175 -11.54 1.98 -11.12
CA THR A 175 -12.29 1.61 -12.34
C THR A 175 -13.75 2.00 -12.29
N VAL A 176 -14.40 1.92 -11.12
CA VAL A 176 -15.85 2.19 -10.99
C VAL A 176 -16.14 3.68 -11.20
N PRO A 177 -17.08 4.04 -12.11
CA PRO A 177 -17.36 5.44 -12.44
C PRO A 177 -17.93 6.24 -11.25
N TRP A 178 -18.64 5.60 -10.36
CA TRP A 178 -19.23 6.22 -9.17
C TRP A 178 -18.28 6.27 -7.99
N ARG A 179 -17.39 7.28 -7.97
CA ARG A 179 -16.33 7.44 -6.97
C ARG A 179 -16.83 7.33 -5.54
N ARG A 180 -17.90 8.06 -5.21
CA ARG A 180 -18.46 8.07 -3.84
C ARG A 180 -18.95 6.69 -3.43
N VAL A 181 -19.67 5.98 -4.31
CA VAL A 181 -20.16 4.63 -4.02
C VAL A 181 -18.99 3.66 -3.79
N ALA A 182 -17.93 3.76 -4.61
CA ALA A 182 -16.75 2.93 -4.43
C ALA A 182 -16.06 3.22 -3.08
N SER A 183 -15.81 4.50 -2.74
CA SER A 183 -15.17 4.88 -1.47
C SER A 183 -16.04 4.52 -0.25
N PHE A 184 -17.36 4.72 -0.31
CA PHE A 184 -18.26 4.28 0.76
C PHE A 184 -18.28 2.75 0.91
N GLY A 185 -18.28 2.01 -0.21
CA GLY A 185 -18.19 0.54 -0.20
C GLY A 185 -16.89 0.04 0.43
N THR A 186 -15.75 0.61 0.02
CA THR A 186 -14.44 0.27 0.61
C THR A 186 -14.38 0.63 2.09
N ALA A 187 -14.88 1.82 2.48
CA ALA A 187 -14.93 2.23 3.88
C ALA A 187 -15.78 1.27 4.73
N ALA A 188 -16.94 0.84 4.23
CA ALA A 188 -17.80 -0.12 4.92
C ALA A 188 -17.11 -1.48 5.09
N VAL A 189 -16.41 -1.98 4.06
CA VAL A 189 -15.64 -3.22 4.12
C VAL A 189 -14.52 -3.09 5.15
N LEU A 190 -13.72 -2.02 5.12
CA LEU A 190 -12.63 -1.81 6.06
C LEU A 190 -13.14 -1.66 7.50
N LEU A 191 -14.26 -0.95 7.70
CA LEU A 191 -14.85 -0.79 9.02
C LEU A 191 -15.36 -2.13 9.56
N ALA A 192 -16.07 -2.91 8.74
CA ALA A 192 -16.54 -4.24 9.12
C ALA A 192 -15.37 -5.15 9.50
N PHE A 193 -14.30 -5.16 8.70
CA PHE A 193 -13.08 -5.90 9.02
C PHE A 193 -12.39 -5.39 10.29
N GLY A 194 -12.29 -4.07 10.47
CA GLY A 194 -11.71 -3.46 11.68
C GLY A 194 -12.46 -3.88 12.94
N VAL A 195 -13.78 -3.80 12.93
CA VAL A 195 -14.63 -4.26 14.04
C VAL A 195 -14.48 -5.76 14.26
N PHE A 196 -14.45 -6.56 13.20
CA PHE A 196 -14.28 -8.00 13.29
C PHE A 196 -12.94 -8.40 13.91
N VAL A 197 -11.83 -7.74 13.50
CA VAL A 197 -10.49 -7.94 14.11
C VAL A 197 -10.49 -7.59 15.59
N LEU A 198 -11.21 -6.53 15.98
CA LEU A 198 -11.29 -6.12 17.39
C LEU A 198 -12.12 -7.08 18.25
N THR A 199 -13.19 -7.68 17.68
CA THR A 199 -14.15 -8.51 18.43
C THR A 199 -13.83 -10.01 18.37
N ALA A 200 -13.33 -10.52 17.23
CA ALA A 200 -13.12 -11.94 16.99
C ALA A 200 -11.79 -12.24 16.25
N PRO A 201 -10.63 -11.93 16.84
CA PRO A 201 -9.33 -12.04 16.18
C PRO A 201 -8.96 -13.47 15.78
N GLY A 202 -9.43 -14.50 16.51
CA GLY A 202 -9.13 -15.91 16.25
C GLY A 202 -9.88 -16.52 15.05
N ALA A 203 -10.82 -15.80 14.44
CA ALA A 203 -11.61 -16.32 13.30
C ALA A 203 -11.03 -15.94 11.93
N ILE A 204 -9.92 -15.20 11.88
CA ILE A 204 -9.34 -14.72 10.61
C ILE A 204 -8.24 -15.67 10.16
N PRO A 205 -8.42 -16.42 9.05
CA PRO A 205 -7.36 -17.26 8.50
C PRO A 205 -6.21 -16.36 7.99
N GLY A 206 -5.00 -16.64 8.47
CA GLY A 206 -3.79 -15.91 8.06
C GLY A 206 -3.33 -14.79 9.01
N LEU A 207 -4.06 -14.46 10.07
CA LEU A 207 -3.45 -13.81 11.22
C LEU A 207 -2.68 -14.91 12.00
N THR A 208 -1.38 -14.96 11.80
CA THR A 208 -0.48 -15.83 12.56
C THR A 208 -0.41 -15.32 14.00
N SER A 209 -1.24 -15.87 14.88
CA SER A 209 -0.96 -15.76 16.30
C SER A 209 0.22 -16.70 16.62
N PRO A 210 1.21 -16.24 17.41
CA PRO A 210 2.36 -17.09 17.81
C PRO A 210 1.97 -18.35 18.61
N ARG A 211 0.70 -18.51 18.95
CA ARG A 211 0.20 -19.67 19.70
C ARG A 211 -0.03 -20.94 18.89
N ASP A 212 0.03 -20.88 17.56
CA ASP A 212 -0.25 -22.05 16.71
C ASP A 212 1.02 -22.80 16.28
N THR A 213 2.15 -22.59 16.91
CA THR A 213 3.31 -23.48 16.78
C THR A 213 3.09 -24.69 17.70
N PRO A 214 2.90 -25.91 17.18
CA PRO A 214 2.75 -27.10 18.00
C PRO A 214 4.11 -27.52 18.55
N MET A 215 4.62 -26.79 19.55
CA MET A 215 5.78 -27.19 20.35
C MET A 215 5.38 -27.95 21.61
N GLN A 216 4.25 -28.60 21.63
CA GLN A 216 3.76 -29.32 22.81
C GLN A 216 3.53 -30.81 22.55
N GLN A 217 4.36 -31.43 21.71
CA GLN A 217 4.45 -32.91 21.64
C GLN A 217 5.89 -33.39 21.58
N MET A 218 6.74 -32.88 22.46
CA MET A 218 7.90 -33.66 22.91
C MET A 218 7.54 -34.23 24.27
N THR A 219 6.86 -35.33 24.28
CA THR A 219 6.83 -36.27 25.41
C THR A 219 8.27 -36.70 25.70
N PRO A 220 8.76 -36.64 26.94
CA PRO A 220 10.00 -37.31 27.32
C PRO A 220 9.84 -38.80 27.05
N MET A 221 10.68 -39.36 26.25
CA MET A 221 10.86 -40.80 26.19
C MET A 221 11.55 -41.22 27.50
N ASP A 222 10.77 -41.75 28.41
CA ASP A 222 11.29 -42.48 29.55
C ASP A 222 12.08 -43.71 29.06
N SER A 223 13.35 -43.72 29.39
CA SER A 223 14.23 -44.90 29.35
C SER A 223 14.28 -45.51 30.72
#